data_20c58ff5febba04395b18760d4d536e1
#
_entry.id   20c58ff5febba04395b18760d4d536e1
#
_cell.length_a   1.000
_cell.length_b   1.000
_cell.length_c   1.000
_cell.angle_alpha   90.00
_cell.angle_beta   90.00
_cell.angle_gamma   90.00
#
_symmetry.space_group_name_H-M   'P 1'
#
loop_
_entity.id
_entity.type
_entity.pdbx_description
1 polymer ?
#
loop_
_entity_poly.entity_id
_entity_poly.type
_entity_poly.pdbx_seq_one_letter_code
_entity_poly.pdbx_strand_id
1 'polypeptide(L)'
;MKGIILLLIFVVGLARLEAHAFLERADPGVGSTIQTSPSEVRIRFTENIEPAVSSIQVFDASGKEVDKRDLHLDRSDHALLHVSLPQLGAGIYKVVWRVVSVDTHVTSGNFTFRVLR
;
A
#
# COMPACT_ATOMS: atom_id res chain seq x y z
N MET A 1 -21.29 -38.97 -13.21
CA MET A 1 -21.96 -38.10 -12.24
C MET A 1 -21.00 -37.46 -11.29
N LYS A 2 -20.09 -38.18 -10.70
CA LYS A 2 -19.13 -37.60 -9.76
C LYS A 2 -18.21 -36.54 -10.40
N GLY A 3 -17.85 -36.71 -11.67
CA GLY A 3 -17.01 -35.75 -12.37
C GLY A 3 -17.66 -34.38 -12.59
N ILE A 4 -18.98 -34.34 -12.65
CA ILE A 4 -19.73 -33.11 -12.84
C ILE A 4 -19.60 -32.22 -11.61
N ILE A 5 -19.64 -32.79 -10.41
CA ILE A 5 -19.50 -32.04 -9.15
C ILE A 5 -18.11 -31.42 -9.04
N LEU A 6 -17.07 -32.16 -9.39
CA LEU A 6 -15.70 -31.66 -9.39
C LEU A 6 -15.53 -30.50 -10.34
N LEU A 7 -16.15 -30.56 -11.51
CA LEU A 7 -16.07 -29.49 -12.49
C LEU A 7 -16.70 -28.20 -11.97
N LEU A 8 -17.84 -28.30 -11.28
CA LEU A 8 -18.48 -27.13 -10.69
C LEU A 8 -17.62 -26.45 -9.63
N ILE A 9 -16.95 -27.22 -8.79
CA ILE A 9 -16.05 -26.68 -7.77
C ILE A 9 -14.89 -25.96 -8.42
N PHE A 10 -14.35 -26.49 -9.48
CA PHE A 10 -13.24 -25.88 -10.22
C PHE A 10 -13.65 -24.53 -10.81
N VAL A 11 -14.82 -24.42 -11.41
CA VAL A 11 -15.35 -23.18 -11.97
C VAL A 11 -15.51 -22.12 -10.89
N VAL A 12 -16.01 -22.47 -9.71
CA VAL A 12 -16.14 -21.55 -8.57
C VAL A 12 -14.76 -21.04 -8.13
N GLY A 13 -13.75 -21.90 -8.12
CA GLY A 13 -12.38 -21.52 -7.79
C GLY A 13 -11.82 -20.49 -8.77
N LEU A 14 -12.11 -20.62 -10.05
CA LEU A 14 -11.66 -19.67 -11.07
C LEU A 14 -12.31 -18.29 -10.93
N ALA A 15 -13.55 -18.23 -10.46
CA ALA A 15 -14.26 -16.97 -10.27
C ALA A 15 -13.61 -16.05 -9.23
N ARG A 16 -12.65 -16.55 -8.45
CA ARG A 16 -11.92 -15.75 -7.46
C ARG A 16 -10.66 -15.10 -8.00
N LEU A 17 -10.32 -15.33 -9.26
CA LEU A 17 -9.14 -14.76 -9.89
C LEU A 17 -9.42 -13.35 -10.40
N GLU A 18 -9.89 -12.49 -9.51
CA GLU A 18 -10.09 -11.09 -9.82
C GLU A 18 -8.81 -10.31 -9.55
N ALA A 19 -8.55 -9.30 -10.38
CA ALA A 19 -7.43 -8.43 -10.19
C ALA A 19 -7.77 -7.36 -9.15
N HIS A 20 -6.97 -7.28 -8.09
CA HIS A 20 -7.05 -6.24 -7.07
C HIS A 20 -5.71 -5.54 -7.00
N ALA A 21 -5.70 -4.28 -6.55
CA ALA A 21 -4.48 -3.54 -6.28
C ALA A 21 -3.84 -4.07 -5.00
N PHE A 22 -2.69 -4.75 -5.14
CA PHE A 22 -1.90 -5.19 -4.00
C PHE A 22 -0.61 -4.40 -3.94
N LEU A 23 -0.06 -4.22 -2.73
CA LEU A 23 1.24 -3.62 -2.56
C LEU A 23 2.28 -4.50 -3.26
N GLU A 24 2.96 -3.95 -4.26
CA GLU A 24 4.03 -4.64 -4.97
C GLU A 24 5.38 -4.37 -4.33
N ARG A 25 5.66 -3.11 -4.01
CA ARG A 25 6.87 -2.71 -3.31
C ARG A 25 6.65 -1.38 -2.59
N ALA A 26 7.43 -1.15 -1.57
CA ALA A 26 7.40 0.10 -0.80
C ALA A 26 8.82 0.60 -0.57
N ASP A 27 8.95 1.92 -0.40
CA ASP A 27 10.19 2.56 -0.03
C ASP A 27 9.85 3.70 0.94
N PRO A 28 10.21 3.60 2.22
CA PRO A 28 10.97 2.51 2.87
C PRO A 28 10.29 1.16 2.74
N GLY A 29 11.10 0.10 2.65
CA GLY A 29 10.58 -1.25 2.46
C GLY A 29 9.82 -1.77 3.68
N VAL A 30 8.92 -2.72 3.42
CA VAL A 30 8.12 -3.37 4.46
C VAL A 30 9.04 -4.02 5.50
N GLY A 31 8.89 -3.63 6.77
CA GLY A 31 9.70 -4.17 7.86
C GLY A 31 11.17 -3.76 7.83
N SER A 32 11.55 -2.77 7.05
CA SER A 32 12.95 -2.39 6.89
C SER A 32 13.43 -1.50 8.03
N THR A 33 14.75 -1.47 8.21
CA THR A 33 15.45 -0.53 9.08
C THR A 33 16.32 0.35 8.22
N ILE A 34 16.16 1.67 8.33
CA ILE A 34 16.90 2.64 7.55
C ILE A 34 17.71 3.56 8.46
N GLN A 35 18.83 4.07 7.95
CA GLN A 35 19.77 4.84 8.74
C GLN A 35 19.25 6.22 9.12
N THR A 36 18.63 6.91 8.17
CA THR A 36 18.22 8.30 8.33
C THR A 36 16.79 8.50 7.86
N SER A 37 16.21 9.65 8.25
CA SER A 37 14.83 10.00 7.90
C SER A 37 14.62 10.04 6.39
N PRO A 38 13.62 9.31 5.87
CA PRO A 38 13.26 9.40 4.46
C PRO A 38 12.44 10.68 4.22
N SER A 39 12.52 11.21 3.01
CA SER A 39 11.77 12.42 2.66
C SER A 39 10.33 12.10 2.24
N GLU A 40 10.04 10.87 1.95
CA GLU A 40 8.72 10.42 1.51
C GLU A 40 8.53 8.93 1.71
N VAL A 41 7.27 8.49 1.67
CA VAL A 41 6.92 7.09 1.49
C VAL A 41 6.43 6.93 0.06
N ARG A 42 6.95 5.92 -0.64
CA ARG A 42 6.47 5.55 -1.97
C ARG A 42 5.96 4.12 -1.93
N ILE A 43 4.79 3.90 -2.51
CA ILE A 43 4.23 2.55 -2.61
C ILE A 43 3.77 2.33 -4.05
N ARG A 44 4.27 1.27 -4.65
CA ARG A 44 3.80 0.83 -5.94
C ARG A 44 2.84 -0.34 -5.76
N PHE A 45 1.66 -0.18 -6.36
CA PHE A 45 0.63 -1.22 -6.37
C PHE A 45 0.63 -1.96 -7.70
N THR A 46 -0.08 -3.08 -7.74
CA THR A 46 -0.15 -3.91 -8.96
C THR A 46 -1.13 -3.36 -10.00
N GLU A 47 -1.94 -2.35 -9.62
CA GLU A 47 -2.93 -1.71 -10.49
C GLU A 47 -2.82 -0.20 -10.37
N ASN A 48 -3.29 0.50 -11.38
CA ASN A 48 -3.43 1.95 -11.33
C ASN A 48 -4.43 2.35 -10.25
N ILE A 49 -4.15 3.44 -9.55
CA ILE A 49 -4.88 3.87 -8.36
C ILE A 49 -5.58 5.20 -8.62
N GLU A 50 -6.77 5.36 -8.01
CA GLU A 50 -7.52 6.62 -7.95
C GLU A 50 -7.09 7.38 -6.67
N PRO A 51 -6.22 8.37 -6.78
CA PRO A 51 -5.66 9.02 -5.59
C PRO A 51 -6.69 9.83 -4.80
N ALA A 52 -7.71 10.38 -5.47
CA ALA A 52 -8.72 11.21 -4.83
C ALA A 52 -9.53 10.47 -3.75
N VAL A 53 -9.61 9.15 -3.85
CA VAL A 53 -10.39 8.31 -2.91
C VAL A 53 -9.50 7.28 -2.21
N SER A 54 -8.20 7.50 -2.23
CA SER A 54 -7.21 6.62 -1.61
C SER A 54 -6.45 7.37 -0.53
N SER A 55 -5.81 6.64 0.38
CA SER A 55 -5.01 7.22 1.44
C SER A 55 -3.77 6.39 1.75
N ILE A 56 -2.70 7.09 2.10
CA ILE A 56 -1.51 6.53 2.74
C ILE A 56 -1.21 7.43 3.92
N GLN A 57 -1.23 6.86 5.11
CA GLN A 57 -0.98 7.59 6.35
C GLN A 57 0.21 6.97 7.07
N VAL A 58 1.02 7.80 7.69
CA VAL A 58 2.19 7.36 8.46
C VAL A 58 2.03 7.83 9.89
N PHE A 59 2.15 6.89 10.81
CA PHE A 59 1.99 7.15 12.24
C PHE A 59 3.29 6.85 12.98
N ASP A 60 3.62 7.67 13.98
CA ASP A 60 4.73 7.37 14.88
C ASP A 60 4.31 6.34 15.95
N ALA A 61 5.24 5.97 16.85
CA ALA A 61 4.99 4.98 17.86
C ALA A 61 3.92 5.40 18.88
N SER A 62 3.63 6.70 19.01
CA SER A 62 2.57 7.19 19.87
C SER A 62 1.21 7.21 19.21
N GLY A 63 1.14 6.87 17.93
CA GLY A 63 -0.09 6.90 17.16
C GLY A 63 -0.41 8.24 16.52
N LYS A 64 0.54 9.19 16.53
CA LYS A 64 0.36 10.48 15.87
C LYS A 64 0.65 10.37 14.39
N GLU A 65 -0.22 10.90 13.55
CA GLU A 65 0.02 10.97 12.10
C GLU A 65 1.09 12.00 11.80
N VAL A 66 2.12 11.61 11.04
CA VAL A 66 3.30 12.44 10.79
C VAL A 66 3.48 12.80 9.31
N ASP A 67 2.78 12.15 8.39
CA ASP A 67 2.87 12.48 6.97
C ASP A 67 2.28 13.87 6.67
N LYS A 68 2.67 14.44 5.55
CA LYS A 68 2.23 15.80 5.17
C LYS A 68 0.86 15.83 4.48
N ARG A 69 0.17 14.70 4.37
CA ARG A 69 -1.18 14.59 3.80
C ARG A 69 -1.27 15.11 2.37
N ASP A 70 -0.24 14.85 1.58
CA ASP A 70 -0.11 15.30 0.21
C ASP A 70 -0.07 14.14 -0.80
N LEU A 71 -0.82 13.08 -0.54
CA LEU A 71 -0.85 11.91 -1.41
C LEU A 71 -1.02 12.31 -2.87
N HIS A 72 -0.15 11.79 -3.72
CA HIS A 72 -0.21 12.06 -5.15
C HIS A 72 0.36 10.91 -5.95
N LEU A 73 -0.07 10.79 -7.20
CA LEU A 73 0.47 9.82 -8.15
C LEU A 73 1.83 10.26 -8.66
N ASP A 74 2.66 9.28 -8.95
CA ASP A 74 3.87 9.53 -9.73
C ASP A 74 3.48 9.98 -11.14
N ARG A 75 4.24 10.91 -11.72
CA ARG A 75 3.92 11.49 -13.02
C ARG A 75 3.95 10.47 -14.15
N SER A 76 4.83 9.48 -14.06
CA SER A 76 5.06 8.51 -15.12
C SER A 76 4.48 7.12 -14.82
N ASP A 77 3.98 6.89 -13.61
CA ASP A 77 3.49 5.58 -13.17
C ASP A 77 2.28 5.76 -12.25
N HIS A 78 1.09 5.55 -12.76
CA HIS A 78 -0.15 5.73 -12.01
C HIS A 78 -0.45 4.59 -11.02
N ALA A 79 0.42 3.61 -10.93
CA ALA A 79 0.37 2.58 -9.88
C ALA A 79 1.30 2.93 -8.71
N LEU A 80 2.10 3.99 -8.84
CA LEU A 80 3.05 4.43 -7.83
C LEU A 80 2.54 5.70 -7.16
N LEU A 81 2.40 5.65 -5.83
CA LEU A 81 1.93 6.76 -5.02
C LEU A 81 3.04 7.26 -4.11
N HIS A 82 3.02 8.57 -3.84
CA HIS A 82 3.95 9.26 -2.97
C HIS A 82 3.20 10.00 -1.88
N VAL A 83 3.75 10.01 -0.67
CA VAL A 83 3.35 10.92 0.40
C VAL A 83 4.60 11.47 1.06
N SER A 84 4.66 12.79 1.23
CA SER A 84 5.84 13.45 1.80
C SER A 84 5.89 13.32 3.32
N LEU A 85 7.12 13.28 3.84
CA LEU A 85 7.39 13.20 5.27
C LEU A 85 8.23 14.39 5.72
N PRO A 86 7.95 14.91 6.91
CA PRO A 86 8.88 15.84 7.56
C PRO A 86 10.12 15.09 8.05
N GLN A 87 11.06 15.80 8.64
CA GLN A 87 12.19 15.16 9.31
C GLN A 87 11.65 14.29 10.45
N LEU A 88 11.91 12.98 10.37
CA LEU A 88 11.50 12.02 11.39
C LEU A 88 12.64 11.74 12.36
N GLY A 89 12.31 11.57 13.63
CA GLY A 89 13.27 11.10 14.61
C GLY A 89 13.46 9.59 14.56
N ALA A 90 14.43 9.09 15.33
CA ALA A 90 14.62 7.65 15.49
C ALA A 90 13.35 7.02 16.07
N GLY A 91 12.97 5.87 15.57
CA GLY A 91 11.79 5.18 16.05
C GLY A 91 11.16 4.26 15.00
N ILE A 92 10.05 3.66 15.40
CA ILE A 92 9.26 2.78 14.53
C ILE A 92 8.05 3.56 14.03
N TYR A 93 7.81 3.47 12.72
CA TYR A 93 6.70 4.15 12.06
C TYR A 93 5.80 3.12 11.38
N LYS A 94 4.49 3.36 11.45
CA LYS A 94 3.49 2.49 10.84
C LYS A 94 2.88 3.20 9.66
N VAL A 95 2.93 2.56 8.50
CA VAL A 95 2.27 3.02 7.27
C VAL A 95 0.97 2.27 7.14
N VAL A 96 -0.12 3.01 7.00
CA VAL A 96 -1.47 2.44 6.82
C VAL A 96 -1.97 2.95 5.47
N TRP A 97 -2.38 2.02 4.61
CA TRP A 97 -2.88 2.40 3.29
C TRP A 97 -4.24 1.79 3.03
N ARG A 98 -5.05 2.53 2.30
CA ARG A 98 -6.34 2.10 1.77
C ARG A 98 -6.45 2.71 0.39
N VAL A 99 -6.47 1.88 -0.63
CA VAL A 99 -6.46 2.34 -2.01
C VAL A 99 -7.64 1.79 -2.79
N VAL A 100 -8.09 2.60 -3.74
CA VAL A 100 -9.13 2.23 -4.70
C VAL A 100 -8.49 2.21 -6.07
N SER A 101 -8.53 1.06 -6.72
CA SER A 101 -8.02 0.92 -8.08
C SER A 101 -8.96 1.57 -9.09
N VAL A 102 -8.46 1.82 -10.30
CA VAL A 102 -9.26 2.45 -11.37
C VAL A 102 -10.48 1.60 -11.76
N ASP A 103 -10.46 0.31 -11.47
CA ASP A 103 -11.61 -0.58 -11.68
C ASP A 103 -12.49 -0.71 -10.43
N THR A 104 -12.34 0.21 -9.47
CA THR A 104 -13.20 0.38 -8.28
C THR A 104 -13.07 -0.67 -7.17
N HIS A 105 -12.04 -1.50 -7.17
CA HIS A 105 -11.75 -2.40 -6.06
C HIS A 105 -10.99 -1.70 -4.95
N VAL A 106 -11.40 -1.97 -3.71
CA VAL A 106 -10.78 -1.38 -2.51
C VAL A 106 -9.91 -2.42 -1.83
N THR A 107 -8.66 -2.05 -1.54
CA THR A 107 -7.76 -2.88 -0.74
C THR A 107 -7.11 -2.03 0.33
N SER A 108 -6.69 -2.66 1.42
CA SER A 108 -6.04 -1.97 2.53
C SER A 108 -5.00 -2.86 3.17
N GLY A 109 -4.07 -2.23 3.85
CA GLY A 109 -3.03 -2.94 4.58
C GLY A 109 -2.17 -1.97 5.38
N ASN A 110 -1.17 -2.52 6.03
CA ASN A 110 -0.22 -1.73 6.80
C ASN A 110 1.14 -2.44 6.87
N PHE A 111 2.16 -1.67 7.17
CA PHE A 111 3.49 -2.19 7.45
C PHE A 111 4.24 -1.19 8.31
N THR A 112 5.38 -1.61 8.84
CA THR A 112 6.24 -0.74 9.64
C THR A 112 7.62 -0.61 9.01
N PHE A 113 8.30 0.48 9.35
CA PHE A 113 9.72 0.65 9.11
C PHE A 113 10.34 1.34 10.32
N ARG A 114 11.64 1.20 10.48
CA ARG A 114 12.39 1.79 11.59
C ARG A 114 13.41 2.79 11.05
N VAL A 115 13.49 3.94 11.72
CA VAL A 115 14.53 4.96 11.48
C VAL A 115 15.49 4.93 12.65
N LEU A 116 16.81 4.81 12.37
CA LEU A 116 17.82 4.71 13.43
C LEU A 116 18.21 6.07 13.97
N ARG A 117 18.16 7.12 13.14
CA ARG A 117 18.50 8.48 13.55
C ARG A 117 18.02 9.58 12.59
#